data_079a00cb441a16bb8e7010b52285d3e4
#
_entry.id   079a00cb441a16bb8e7010b52285d3e4
#
_cell.length_a   1.000
_cell.length_b   1.000
_cell.length_c   1.000
_cell.angle_alpha   90.00
_cell.angle_beta   90.00
_cell.angle_gamma   90.00
#
_symmetry.space_group_name_H-M   'P 1'
#
loop_
_entity.id
_entity.type
_entity.pdbx_description
1 polymer ?
#
loop_
_entity_poly.entity_id
_entity_poly.type
_entity_poly.pdbx_seq_one_letter_code
_entity_poly.pdbx_strand_id
1 'polypeptide(L)'
;MRSISRRALLTSATAFCGLRAARSAPALILNDASHLNAVPVAGQAIVRDGDDDRIVAALRALLQSAARENRPVCVGGARHSMGGQSLPRDGVAISLESPLREPNGARRTYRVRGGTRWHEVIRVLDPIGFSVAVMQSNHDFSVAGTLGANAHGWPVPFGPFGATVRAVRLMLADGTIASCSRTDNAELFSLVIGGYGLFGIVLDVEVEMVANVLLVPTFERVPATEVVSRLRATVEDAAVNMAYGRLSIAAKGFLEEALVVSYHPVLPQPRALPLASRSNVYSFLSRQAYRSQVGSERGKEARWYAETVVFSRAASRQPLTRNAILNYPVSALAETNPGRADILHEYFIPPERFGDFLSACREIIPSARQELLNVTLRHVEADRVSVLAYAPAPSARIAAVMSFSQELTPEADRAMAAMTERLIEAALALEGTFYLPYRLHARPEQVRAAYPRVDEFIAKKRDYDPQLRFRNLMWDKYLA
;
A
#
# COMPACT_ATOMS: atom_id res chain seq x y z
N MET A 1 15.25 -26.94 34.43
CA MET A 1 15.83 -27.63 33.27
C MET A 1 14.92 -28.73 32.77
N ARG A 2 14.12 -28.50 31.77
CA ARG A 2 13.56 -29.54 30.87
C ARG A 2 13.19 -28.84 29.57
N SER A 3 13.88 -29.23 28.51
CA SER A 3 13.74 -28.81 27.15
C SER A 3 12.41 -29.31 26.59
N ILE A 4 11.59 -28.44 26.02
CA ILE A 4 10.42 -28.83 25.22
C ILE A 4 10.78 -28.67 23.75
N SER A 5 10.87 -29.82 23.12
CA SER A 5 11.15 -30.02 21.71
C SER A 5 10.01 -29.49 20.81
N ARG A 6 10.34 -28.61 19.86
CA ARG A 6 9.48 -28.25 18.75
C ARG A 6 9.60 -29.30 17.64
N ARG A 7 8.74 -30.29 17.66
CA ARG A 7 8.47 -31.21 16.52
C ARG A 7 7.03 -31.65 16.57
N ALA A 8 6.36 -31.47 15.46
CA ALA A 8 5.21 -32.10 14.90
C ALA A 8 4.19 -31.11 14.40
N LEU A 9 4.09 -31.08 13.10
CA LEU A 9 2.82 -31.04 12.36
C LEU A 9 3.12 -31.12 10.85
N LEU A 10 3.55 -32.33 10.47
CA LEU A 10 3.40 -32.84 9.11
C LEU A 10 2.37 -33.98 9.23
N THR A 11 1.17 -33.76 8.75
CA THR A 11 0.24 -34.85 8.49
C THR A 11 -0.31 -34.72 7.09
N SER A 12 0.07 -35.73 6.32
CA SER A 12 -0.34 -36.07 4.97
C SER A 12 -1.85 -36.22 4.85
N ALA A 13 -2.37 -35.78 3.71
CA ALA A 13 -3.73 -36.11 3.26
C ALA A 13 -3.75 -37.49 2.62
N THR A 14 -4.50 -38.42 3.18
CA THR A 14 -5.07 -39.54 2.43
C THR A 14 -6.33 -40.08 3.09
N ALA A 15 -7.28 -40.43 2.21
CA ALA A 15 -8.43 -41.32 2.37
C ALA A 15 -9.75 -40.74 2.89
N PHE A 16 -10.63 -40.54 1.94
CA PHE A 16 -12.08 -40.46 2.08
C PHE A 16 -12.68 -41.86 2.28
N CYS A 17 -13.46 -42.06 3.32
CA CYS A 17 -14.72 -42.84 3.26
C CYS A 17 -15.45 -42.78 4.62
N GLY A 18 -16.74 -42.47 4.59
CA GLY A 18 -17.63 -42.62 5.75
C GLY A 18 -18.50 -41.38 6.03
N LEU A 19 -19.74 -41.41 5.52
CA LEU A 19 -20.81 -40.50 5.96
C LEU A 19 -21.03 -40.66 7.48
N ARG A 20 -20.55 -39.69 8.27
CA ARG A 20 -21.07 -39.39 9.59
C ARG A 20 -21.37 -37.90 9.59
N ALA A 21 -22.53 -37.50 10.15
CA ALA A 21 -22.88 -36.09 10.33
C ALA A 21 -21.70 -35.34 10.97
N ALA A 22 -20.95 -34.65 10.12
CA ALA A 22 -19.78 -33.90 10.53
C ALA A 22 -20.26 -32.70 11.35
N ARG A 23 -19.88 -32.62 12.62
CA ARG A 23 -19.76 -31.35 13.30
C ARG A 23 -18.91 -30.47 12.37
N SER A 24 -19.49 -29.40 11.86
CA SER A 24 -18.77 -28.45 11.02
C SER A 24 -17.51 -28.02 11.75
N ALA A 25 -16.34 -28.24 11.16
CA ALA A 25 -15.12 -27.66 11.66
C ALA A 25 -15.33 -26.13 11.79
N PRO A 26 -14.77 -25.49 12.85
CA PRO A 26 -14.93 -24.07 13.00
C PRO A 26 -14.46 -23.38 11.73
N ALA A 27 -15.29 -22.45 11.21
CA ALA A 27 -14.99 -21.74 10.00
C ALA A 27 -13.63 -21.01 10.16
N LEU A 28 -12.75 -21.14 9.16
CA LEU A 28 -11.51 -20.39 9.13
C LEU A 28 -11.86 -18.90 8.95
N ILE A 29 -11.46 -18.06 9.93
CA ILE A 29 -11.68 -16.63 9.87
C ILE A 29 -10.37 -15.95 9.50
N LEU A 30 -10.39 -15.15 8.43
CA LEU A 30 -9.29 -14.27 8.05
C LEU A 30 -9.66 -12.82 8.31
N ASN A 31 -8.63 -12.00 8.52
CA ASN A 31 -8.78 -10.55 8.69
C ASN A 31 -7.68 -9.82 7.89
N ASP A 32 -7.79 -8.52 7.77
CA ASP A 32 -6.76 -7.63 7.19
C ASP A 32 -6.14 -6.70 8.25
N ALA A 33 -5.34 -5.74 7.80
CA ALA A 33 -4.60 -4.85 8.69
C ALA A 33 -5.48 -3.96 9.58
N SER A 34 -6.75 -3.77 9.24
CA SER A 34 -7.69 -2.98 10.06
C SER A 34 -8.19 -3.72 11.29
N HIS A 35 -8.08 -5.05 11.33
CA HIS A 35 -8.73 -5.92 12.32
C HIS A 35 -10.27 -5.80 12.39
N LEU A 36 -10.89 -5.12 11.40
CA LEU A 36 -12.34 -4.83 11.35
C LEU A 36 -13.05 -5.61 10.23
N ASN A 37 -12.35 -6.45 9.48
CA ASN A 37 -12.89 -7.24 8.37
C ASN A 37 -12.75 -8.75 8.63
N ALA A 38 -13.15 -9.23 9.80
CA ALA A 38 -13.19 -10.66 10.07
C ALA A 38 -14.18 -11.36 9.12
N VAL A 39 -13.68 -12.26 8.27
CA VAL A 39 -14.43 -12.91 7.20
C VAL A 39 -14.26 -14.42 7.25
N PRO A 40 -15.34 -15.22 7.23
CA PRO A 40 -15.24 -16.65 7.02
C PRO A 40 -14.72 -16.95 5.62
N VAL A 41 -13.77 -17.86 5.53
CA VAL A 41 -13.22 -18.36 4.27
C VAL A 41 -13.32 -19.88 4.22
N ALA A 42 -13.49 -20.42 3.00
CA ALA A 42 -13.55 -21.86 2.79
C ALA A 42 -12.20 -22.55 2.96
N GLY A 43 -11.13 -21.81 2.69
CA GLY A 43 -9.77 -22.32 2.85
C GLY A 43 -8.70 -21.25 2.59
N GLN A 44 -7.48 -21.57 3.04
CA GLN A 44 -6.30 -20.77 2.77
C GLN A 44 -5.21 -21.68 2.18
N ALA A 45 -4.64 -21.25 1.06
CA ALA A 45 -3.51 -21.92 0.42
C ALA A 45 -2.31 -20.97 0.33
N ILE A 46 -1.12 -21.48 0.70
CA ILE A 46 0.13 -20.73 0.61
C ILE A 46 1.07 -21.51 -0.30
N VAL A 47 1.41 -20.94 -1.45
CA VAL A 47 2.37 -21.50 -2.40
C VAL A 47 3.73 -20.87 -2.11
N ARG A 48 4.68 -21.67 -1.57
CA ARG A 48 5.98 -21.16 -1.09
C ARG A 48 7.14 -21.55 -1.97
N ASP A 49 7.23 -22.83 -2.32
CA ASP A 49 8.43 -23.42 -2.90
C ASP A 49 8.15 -24.03 -4.27
N GLY A 50 9.18 -24.05 -5.08
CA GLY A 50 9.19 -24.69 -6.38
C GLY A 50 9.78 -23.82 -7.47
N ASP A 51 10.14 -24.48 -8.56
CA ASP A 51 10.39 -23.82 -9.83
C ASP A 51 9.08 -23.24 -10.41
N ASP A 52 9.20 -22.54 -11.52
CA ASP A 52 8.06 -21.86 -12.12
C ASP A 52 6.94 -22.83 -12.52
N ASP A 53 7.29 -24.00 -13.06
CA ASP A 53 6.31 -25.00 -13.51
C ASP A 53 5.51 -25.60 -12.35
N ARG A 54 6.16 -25.88 -11.24
CA ARG A 54 5.51 -26.37 -10.02
C ARG A 54 4.57 -25.34 -9.40
N ILE A 55 5.00 -24.08 -9.35
CA ILE A 55 4.17 -22.98 -8.86
C ILE A 55 2.94 -22.82 -9.75
N VAL A 56 3.12 -22.79 -11.06
CA VAL A 56 2.04 -22.70 -12.05
C VAL A 56 1.07 -23.87 -11.92
N ALA A 57 1.59 -25.08 -11.81
CA ALA A 57 0.77 -26.30 -11.63
C ALA A 57 -0.05 -26.23 -10.33
N ALA A 58 0.56 -25.83 -9.21
CA ALA A 58 -0.11 -25.71 -7.92
C ALA A 58 -1.22 -24.66 -7.95
N LEU A 59 -0.94 -23.48 -8.50
CA LEU A 59 -1.94 -22.41 -8.63
C LEU A 59 -3.10 -22.81 -9.54
N ARG A 60 -2.81 -23.48 -10.66
CA ARG A 60 -3.83 -24.01 -11.58
C ARG A 60 -4.72 -25.04 -10.89
N ALA A 61 -4.15 -25.96 -10.13
CA ALA A 61 -4.90 -26.95 -9.36
C ALA A 61 -5.83 -26.29 -8.31
N LEU A 62 -5.36 -25.25 -7.64
CA LEU A 62 -6.17 -24.46 -6.69
C LEU A 62 -7.35 -23.77 -7.38
N LEU A 63 -7.12 -23.13 -8.54
CA LEU A 63 -8.20 -22.48 -9.32
C LEU A 63 -9.23 -23.51 -9.80
N GLN A 64 -8.78 -24.69 -10.29
CA GLN A 64 -9.66 -25.77 -10.73
C GLN A 64 -10.48 -26.32 -9.55
N SER A 65 -9.89 -26.49 -8.36
CA SER A 65 -10.62 -26.93 -7.18
C SER A 65 -11.70 -25.93 -6.78
N ALA A 66 -11.32 -24.65 -6.68
CA ALA A 66 -12.25 -23.59 -6.39
C ALA A 66 -13.39 -23.50 -7.43
N ALA A 67 -13.08 -23.77 -8.71
CA ALA A 67 -14.06 -23.79 -9.79
C ALA A 67 -15.08 -24.95 -9.62
N ARG A 68 -14.62 -26.14 -9.31
CA ARG A 68 -15.50 -27.31 -9.05
C ARG A 68 -16.44 -27.09 -7.86
N GLU A 69 -15.98 -26.37 -6.85
CA GLU A 69 -16.74 -26.05 -5.64
C GLU A 69 -17.55 -24.75 -5.78
N ASN A 70 -17.52 -24.11 -6.94
CA ASN A 70 -18.13 -22.80 -7.22
C ASN A 70 -17.76 -21.73 -6.16
N ARG A 71 -16.49 -21.70 -5.73
CA ARG A 71 -16.00 -20.77 -4.73
C ARG A 71 -15.21 -19.62 -5.36
N PRO A 72 -15.37 -18.40 -4.88
CA PRO A 72 -14.50 -17.30 -5.28
C PRO A 72 -13.08 -17.50 -4.74
N VAL A 73 -12.12 -16.86 -5.42
CA VAL A 73 -10.71 -16.87 -5.06
C VAL A 73 -10.26 -15.42 -4.84
N CYS A 74 -9.44 -15.20 -3.84
CA CYS A 74 -8.74 -13.93 -3.67
C CYS A 74 -7.26 -14.16 -3.42
N VAL A 75 -6.41 -13.38 -4.10
CA VAL A 75 -4.97 -13.42 -3.90
C VAL A 75 -4.56 -12.35 -2.88
N GLY A 76 -3.99 -12.78 -1.77
CA GLY A 76 -3.47 -11.91 -0.73
C GLY A 76 -1.95 -11.92 -0.71
N GLY A 77 -1.33 -10.76 -0.79
CA GLY A 77 0.10 -10.60 -0.51
C GLY A 77 0.36 -10.43 0.99
N ALA A 78 0.79 -9.24 1.39
CA ALA A 78 1.04 -8.89 2.79
C ALA A 78 -0.23 -8.65 3.63
N ARG A 79 -1.39 -8.51 2.99
CA ARG A 79 -2.70 -8.17 3.59
C ARG A 79 -2.69 -6.87 4.40
N HIS A 80 -1.94 -5.88 3.92
CA HIS A 80 -1.89 -4.55 4.52
C HIS A 80 -3.03 -3.62 4.06
N SER A 81 -3.87 -4.03 3.11
CA SER A 81 -5.12 -3.34 2.81
C SER A 81 -6.08 -3.40 4.00
N MET A 82 -7.02 -2.46 4.08
CA MET A 82 -7.90 -2.28 5.24
C MET A 82 -9.39 -2.42 4.91
N GLY A 83 -9.74 -2.75 3.67
CA GLY A 83 -11.12 -2.89 3.18
C GLY A 83 -11.43 -4.29 2.64
N GLY A 84 -10.67 -5.31 3.04
CA GLY A 84 -10.90 -6.68 2.60
C GLY A 84 -10.55 -6.93 1.13
N GLN A 85 -9.69 -6.11 0.51
CA GLN A 85 -9.25 -6.31 -0.87
C GLN A 85 -8.44 -7.60 -1.06
N SER A 86 -8.03 -8.24 0.03
CA SER A 86 -7.33 -9.55 0.03
C SER A 86 -8.12 -10.66 0.71
N LEU A 87 -9.44 -10.49 0.88
CA LEU A 87 -10.32 -11.40 1.61
C LEU A 87 -11.50 -11.84 0.74
N PRO A 88 -11.62 -13.16 0.42
CA PRO A 88 -12.78 -13.72 -0.26
C PRO A 88 -13.80 -14.23 0.77
N ARG A 89 -15.01 -13.69 0.78
CA ARG A 89 -16.09 -14.25 1.62
C ARG A 89 -16.44 -15.67 1.13
N ASP A 90 -16.40 -16.63 2.03
CA ASP A 90 -16.69 -18.05 1.78
C ASP A 90 -15.88 -18.66 0.63
N GLY A 91 -14.78 -18.00 0.26
CA GLY A 91 -13.90 -18.35 -0.84
C GLY A 91 -12.55 -18.91 -0.40
N VAL A 92 -11.66 -19.09 -1.36
CA VAL A 92 -10.28 -19.56 -1.13
C VAL A 92 -9.31 -18.39 -1.17
N ALA A 93 -8.61 -18.17 -0.07
CA ALA A 93 -7.55 -17.18 0.02
C ALA A 93 -6.21 -17.80 -0.41
N ILE A 94 -5.58 -17.26 -1.45
CA ILE A 94 -4.29 -17.74 -1.97
C ILE A 94 -3.20 -16.71 -1.64
N SER A 95 -2.04 -17.19 -1.19
CA SER A 95 -0.82 -16.41 -1.06
C SER A 95 0.32 -17.07 -1.83
N LEU A 96 1.07 -16.25 -2.59
CA LEU A 96 2.27 -16.67 -3.31
C LEU A 96 3.49 -16.09 -2.58
N GLU A 97 4.26 -16.95 -1.90
CA GLU A 97 5.41 -16.54 -1.09
C GLU A 97 6.75 -17.04 -1.65
N SER A 98 6.76 -17.58 -2.89
CA SER A 98 7.97 -18.05 -3.54
C SER A 98 8.82 -16.89 -4.06
N PRO A 99 10.13 -16.84 -3.75
CA PRO A 99 10.99 -15.77 -4.23
C PRO A 99 11.43 -15.97 -5.69
N LEU A 100 11.39 -14.90 -6.46
CA LEU A 100 12.08 -14.76 -7.74
C LEU A 100 12.65 -13.34 -7.77
N ARG A 101 13.97 -13.19 -7.99
CA ARG A 101 14.64 -11.88 -7.94
C ARG A 101 15.78 -11.90 -8.94
N GLU A 102 15.52 -11.40 -10.14
CA GLU A 102 16.44 -11.42 -11.27
C GLU A 102 16.74 -9.99 -11.71
N PRO A 103 17.79 -9.33 -11.15
CA PRO A 103 18.20 -8.02 -11.60
C PRO A 103 18.92 -8.10 -12.94
N ASN A 104 18.63 -7.14 -13.81
CA ASN A 104 19.30 -6.95 -15.09
C ASN A 104 19.90 -5.54 -15.15
N GLY A 105 21.18 -5.44 -14.78
CA GLY A 105 21.89 -4.16 -14.72
C GLY A 105 21.97 -3.45 -16.08
N ALA A 106 22.14 -4.20 -17.18
CA ALA A 106 22.24 -3.62 -18.51
C ALA A 106 20.93 -2.95 -18.98
N ARG A 107 19.78 -3.54 -18.63
CA ARG A 107 18.45 -2.98 -18.92
C ARG A 107 17.94 -2.04 -17.84
N ARG A 108 18.62 -1.98 -16.69
CA ARG A 108 18.16 -1.26 -15.49
C ARG A 108 16.76 -1.68 -15.08
N THR A 109 16.49 -2.99 -15.12
CA THR A 109 15.24 -3.61 -14.67
C THR A 109 15.52 -4.78 -13.73
N TYR A 110 14.52 -5.18 -12.98
CA TYR A 110 14.53 -6.44 -12.25
C TYR A 110 13.20 -7.15 -12.44
N ARG A 111 13.25 -8.47 -12.54
CA ARG A 111 12.07 -9.34 -12.56
C ARG A 111 11.89 -9.96 -11.19
N VAL A 112 10.69 -9.92 -10.67
CA VAL A 112 10.39 -10.30 -9.29
C VAL A 112 9.05 -11.03 -9.19
N ARG A 113 9.01 -12.09 -8.37
CA ARG A 113 7.77 -12.82 -8.06
C ARG A 113 6.78 -11.92 -7.33
N GLY A 114 5.47 -12.02 -7.65
CA GLY A 114 4.45 -11.15 -7.08
C GLY A 114 4.37 -11.15 -5.55
N GLY A 115 4.65 -12.27 -4.91
CA GLY A 115 4.62 -12.40 -3.44
C GLY A 115 5.86 -11.89 -2.71
N THR A 116 6.95 -11.57 -3.44
CA THR A 116 8.20 -11.05 -2.85
C THR A 116 7.95 -9.75 -2.09
N ARG A 117 8.57 -9.59 -0.91
CA ARG A 117 8.49 -8.37 -0.11
C ARG A 117 9.55 -7.36 -0.55
N TRP A 118 9.27 -6.07 -0.37
CA TRP A 118 10.20 -5.01 -0.77
C TRP A 118 11.56 -5.10 -0.07
N HIS A 119 11.60 -5.46 1.22
CA HIS A 119 12.89 -5.65 1.91
C HIS A 119 13.76 -6.75 1.27
N GLU A 120 13.15 -7.73 0.61
CA GLU A 120 13.88 -8.77 -0.11
C GLU A 120 14.39 -8.27 -1.45
N VAL A 121 13.64 -7.41 -2.14
CA VAL A 121 14.07 -6.72 -3.37
C VAL A 121 15.25 -5.81 -3.05
N ILE A 122 15.12 -4.96 -2.02
CA ILE A 122 16.19 -4.06 -1.57
C ILE A 122 17.48 -4.86 -1.28
N ARG A 123 17.39 -5.99 -0.59
CA ARG A 123 18.55 -6.84 -0.26
C ARG A 123 19.29 -7.34 -1.49
N VAL A 124 18.63 -7.54 -2.62
CA VAL A 124 19.24 -7.99 -3.87
C VAL A 124 19.79 -6.82 -4.68
N LEU A 125 19.13 -5.68 -4.71
CA LEU A 125 19.54 -4.52 -5.50
C LEU A 125 20.66 -3.71 -4.82
N ASP A 126 20.67 -3.66 -3.50
CA ASP A 126 21.59 -2.84 -2.71
C ASP A 126 23.08 -3.16 -2.97
N PRO A 127 23.53 -4.44 -2.92
CA PRO A 127 24.92 -4.79 -3.18
C PRO A 127 25.41 -4.49 -4.60
N ILE A 128 24.50 -4.39 -5.55
CA ILE A 128 24.82 -4.11 -6.97
C ILE A 128 24.65 -2.63 -7.34
N GLY A 129 24.44 -1.75 -6.34
CA GLY A 129 24.38 -0.31 -6.52
C GLY A 129 23.06 0.22 -7.09
N PHE A 130 21.98 -0.57 -7.03
CA PHE A 130 20.66 -0.17 -7.50
C PHE A 130 19.63 -0.07 -6.37
N SER A 131 18.54 0.61 -6.66
CA SER A 131 17.39 0.81 -5.78
C SER A 131 16.08 0.66 -6.58
N VAL A 132 15.00 0.39 -5.88
CA VAL A 132 13.66 0.44 -6.48
C VAL A 132 13.32 1.87 -6.88
N ALA A 133 12.69 2.06 -8.04
CA ALA A 133 12.28 3.38 -8.50
C ALA A 133 11.13 3.93 -7.66
N VAL A 134 10.07 3.14 -7.48
CA VAL A 134 8.89 3.50 -6.67
C VAL A 134 8.48 2.32 -5.79
N MET A 135 8.18 2.59 -4.55
CA MET A 135 7.45 1.73 -3.61
C MET A 135 6.76 2.61 -2.57
N GLN A 136 5.82 2.06 -1.82
CA GLN A 136 5.26 2.74 -0.65
C GLN A 136 6.31 2.89 0.47
N SER A 137 5.99 3.65 1.52
CA SER A 137 6.94 4.02 2.57
C SER A 137 7.52 2.84 3.39
N ASN A 138 6.87 1.67 3.36
CA ASN A 138 7.24 0.52 4.19
C ASN A 138 7.59 -0.69 3.33
N HIS A 139 8.59 -1.44 3.75
CA HIS A 139 9.18 -2.54 2.99
C HIS A 139 8.51 -3.92 3.19
N ASP A 140 7.51 -4.02 4.07
CA ASP A 140 6.82 -5.29 4.39
C ASP A 140 5.74 -5.68 3.37
N PHE A 141 5.39 -4.78 2.47
CA PHE A 141 4.41 -5.01 1.42
C PHE A 141 4.97 -5.95 0.34
N SER A 142 4.10 -6.69 -0.32
CA SER A 142 4.46 -7.49 -1.49
C SER A 142 4.42 -6.67 -2.78
N VAL A 143 5.22 -7.07 -3.76
CA VAL A 143 5.26 -6.40 -5.07
C VAL A 143 3.89 -6.46 -5.77
N ALA A 144 3.22 -7.63 -5.79
CA ALA A 144 1.88 -7.73 -6.37
C ALA A 144 0.81 -6.94 -5.60
N GLY A 145 0.96 -6.79 -4.27
CA GLY A 145 0.09 -5.91 -3.48
C GLY A 145 0.28 -4.45 -3.86
N THR A 146 1.52 -4.03 -4.07
CA THR A 146 1.87 -2.69 -4.57
C THR A 146 1.32 -2.45 -5.98
N LEU A 147 1.44 -3.44 -6.88
CA LEU A 147 0.87 -3.39 -8.24
C LEU A 147 -0.66 -3.32 -8.20
N GLY A 148 -1.29 -4.19 -7.40
CA GLY A 148 -2.75 -4.27 -7.31
C GLY A 148 -3.40 -3.01 -6.76
N ALA A 149 -2.73 -2.29 -5.86
CA ALA A 149 -3.17 -1.00 -5.37
C ALA A 149 -2.62 0.18 -6.22
N ASN A 150 -1.74 -0.09 -7.17
CA ASN A 150 -0.95 0.93 -7.89
C ASN A 150 -0.33 1.96 -6.94
N ALA A 151 0.35 1.47 -5.89
CA ALA A 151 0.78 2.31 -4.79
C ALA A 151 1.81 3.37 -5.19
N HIS A 152 1.91 4.42 -4.42
CA HIS A 152 2.90 5.49 -4.57
C HIS A 152 3.73 5.68 -3.29
N GLY A 153 4.79 6.47 -3.36
CA GLY A 153 5.71 6.67 -2.26
C GLY A 153 6.28 8.09 -2.17
N TRP A 154 7.49 8.19 -1.66
CA TRP A 154 8.25 9.44 -1.56
C TRP A 154 9.15 9.75 -2.77
N PRO A 155 9.53 8.75 -3.62
CA PRO A 155 10.36 9.03 -4.78
C PRO A 155 9.73 10.02 -5.73
N VAL A 156 10.50 11.01 -6.16
CA VAL A 156 10.11 12.01 -7.15
C VAL A 156 11.10 11.99 -8.31
N PRO A 157 10.70 12.38 -9.52
CA PRO A 157 9.39 12.87 -9.97
C PRO A 157 8.47 11.73 -10.48
N PHE A 158 8.32 10.67 -9.71
CA PHE A 158 7.55 9.51 -10.15
C PHE A 158 6.05 9.65 -9.82
N GLY A 159 5.24 9.01 -10.67
CA GLY A 159 3.83 8.72 -10.39
C GLY A 159 3.65 7.45 -9.57
N PRO A 160 2.45 6.84 -9.62
CA PRO A 160 2.18 5.54 -9.03
C PRO A 160 3.11 4.44 -9.58
N PHE A 161 3.21 3.34 -8.85
CA PHE A 161 4.11 2.21 -9.17
C PHE A 161 3.99 1.71 -10.61
N GLY A 162 2.79 1.68 -11.18
CA GLY A 162 2.53 1.29 -12.56
C GLY A 162 3.33 2.09 -13.60
N ALA A 163 3.76 3.31 -13.27
CA ALA A 163 4.62 4.10 -14.15
C ALA A 163 5.99 3.43 -14.40
N THR A 164 6.48 2.64 -13.44
CA THR A 164 7.79 1.95 -13.48
C THR A 164 7.70 0.49 -13.92
N VAL A 165 6.50 -0.05 -14.08
CA VAL A 165 6.28 -1.44 -14.52
C VAL A 165 6.47 -1.55 -16.02
N ARG A 166 7.27 -2.53 -16.46
CA ARG A 166 7.54 -2.84 -17.86
C ARG A 166 6.65 -3.96 -18.40
N ALA A 167 6.51 -5.02 -17.63
CA ALA A 167 5.69 -6.17 -18.00
C ALA A 167 5.15 -6.88 -16.75
N VAL A 168 4.03 -7.57 -16.91
CA VAL A 168 3.40 -8.43 -15.89
C VAL A 168 3.08 -9.77 -16.54
N ARG A 169 3.38 -10.85 -15.84
CA ARG A 169 2.92 -12.20 -16.18
C ARG A 169 1.93 -12.66 -15.12
N LEU A 170 0.74 -13.05 -15.52
CA LEU A 170 -0.32 -13.44 -14.61
C LEU A 170 -1.05 -14.71 -15.07
N MET A 171 -1.66 -15.41 -14.13
CA MET A 171 -2.56 -16.54 -14.39
C MET A 171 -4.00 -16.04 -14.32
N LEU A 172 -4.74 -16.20 -15.42
CA LEU A 172 -6.16 -15.85 -15.55
C LEU A 172 -7.07 -16.83 -14.81
N ALA A 173 -8.38 -16.54 -14.78
CA ALA A 173 -9.36 -17.34 -14.04
C ALA A 173 -9.52 -18.78 -14.58
N ASP A 174 -9.27 -19.01 -15.85
CA ASP A 174 -9.26 -20.32 -16.50
C ASP A 174 -7.95 -21.10 -16.31
N GLY A 175 -6.94 -20.51 -15.66
CA GLY A 175 -5.62 -21.09 -15.46
C GLY A 175 -4.64 -20.89 -16.62
N THR A 176 -5.01 -20.14 -17.66
CA THR A 176 -4.07 -19.73 -18.71
C THR A 176 -3.12 -18.66 -18.21
N ILE A 177 -1.93 -18.57 -18.81
CA ILE A 177 -0.94 -17.56 -18.48
C ILE A 177 -0.93 -16.50 -19.56
N ALA A 178 -1.13 -15.26 -19.15
CA ALA A 178 -1.00 -14.08 -19.99
C ALA A 178 0.23 -13.26 -19.61
N SER A 179 0.97 -12.78 -20.62
CA SER A 179 1.96 -11.72 -20.47
C SER A 179 1.36 -10.42 -21.01
N CYS A 180 1.54 -9.34 -20.28
CA CYS A 180 1.04 -8.03 -20.69
C CYS A 180 2.06 -6.92 -20.42
N SER A 181 2.04 -5.90 -21.25
CA SER A 181 2.90 -4.73 -21.20
C SER A 181 2.16 -3.52 -21.82
N ARG A 182 2.84 -2.38 -21.94
CA ARG A 182 2.25 -1.20 -22.62
C ARG A 182 1.95 -1.43 -24.10
N THR A 183 2.60 -2.40 -24.74
CA THR A 183 2.50 -2.68 -26.18
C THR A 183 1.93 -4.06 -26.50
N ASP A 184 1.87 -4.93 -25.51
CA ASP A 184 1.37 -6.30 -25.66
C ASP A 184 0.29 -6.54 -24.61
N ASN A 185 -0.91 -6.99 -25.00
CA ASN A 185 -2.08 -7.10 -24.15
C ASN A 185 -2.29 -5.83 -23.29
N ALA A 186 -2.17 -4.66 -23.91
CA ALA A 186 -2.12 -3.36 -23.23
C ALA A 186 -3.38 -3.05 -22.41
N GLU A 187 -4.55 -3.53 -22.86
CA GLU A 187 -5.81 -3.42 -22.10
C GLU A 187 -5.69 -4.17 -20.78
N LEU A 188 -5.30 -5.45 -20.80
CA LEU A 188 -5.12 -6.25 -19.62
C LEU A 188 -4.06 -5.65 -18.68
N PHE A 189 -2.98 -5.10 -19.23
CA PHE A 189 -1.95 -4.41 -18.47
C PHE A 189 -2.53 -3.24 -17.65
N SER A 190 -3.38 -2.42 -18.28
CA SER A 190 -4.02 -1.28 -17.63
C SER A 190 -5.06 -1.67 -16.57
N LEU A 191 -5.68 -2.84 -16.71
CA LEU A 191 -6.67 -3.40 -15.79
C LEU A 191 -6.02 -4.07 -14.57
N VAL A 192 -4.84 -4.68 -14.72
CA VAL A 192 -4.11 -5.36 -13.64
C VAL A 192 -3.45 -4.36 -12.69
N ILE A 193 -2.92 -3.27 -13.23
CA ILE A 193 -2.34 -2.18 -12.46
C ILE A 193 -3.46 -1.40 -11.78
N GLY A 194 -3.50 -1.40 -10.45
CA GLY A 194 -4.63 -0.84 -9.69
C GLY A 194 -5.89 -1.71 -9.73
N GLY A 195 -5.77 -2.98 -10.16
CA GLY A 195 -6.89 -3.90 -10.33
C GLY A 195 -7.21 -4.78 -9.12
N TYR A 196 -6.56 -4.56 -7.99
CA TYR A 196 -6.85 -5.22 -6.70
C TYR A 196 -6.91 -6.75 -6.76
N GLY A 197 -6.14 -7.39 -7.69
CA GLY A 197 -6.11 -8.84 -7.85
C GLY A 197 -7.36 -9.44 -8.51
N LEU A 198 -8.20 -8.61 -9.14
CA LEU A 198 -9.48 -9.04 -9.72
C LEU A 198 -9.34 -9.68 -11.11
N PHE A 199 -8.20 -9.53 -11.80
CA PHE A 199 -7.99 -10.08 -13.15
C PHE A 199 -7.10 -11.32 -13.19
N GLY A 200 -6.48 -11.71 -12.07
CA GLY A 200 -5.63 -12.90 -12.05
C GLY A 200 -4.60 -12.90 -10.92
N ILE A 201 -3.86 -13.99 -10.88
CA ILE A 201 -2.74 -14.18 -9.94
C ILE A 201 -1.48 -13.67 -10.61
N VAL A 202 -0.91 -12.58 -10.10
CA VAL A 202 0.37 -12.03 -10.58
C VAL A 202 1.49 -13.01 -10.25
N LEU A 203 2.05 -13.63 -11.28
CA LEU A 203 3.17 -14.55 -11.16
C LEU A 203 4.48 -13.79 -10.95
N ASP A 204 4.77 -12.87 -11.83
CA ASP A 204 5.94 -11.99 -11.74
C ASP A 204 5.73 -10.64 -12.46
N VAL A 205 6.58 -9.70 -12.11
CA VAL A 205 6.57 -8.32 -12.62
C VAL A 205 7.98 -7.93 -13.01
N GLU A 206 8.17 -7.34 -14.19
CA GLU A 206 9.39 -6.67 -14.59
C GLU A 206 9.26 -5.17 -14.30
N VAL A 207 10.21 -4.63 -13.51
CA VAL A 207 10.15 -3.27 -12.98
C VAL A 207 11.46 -2.53 -13.24
N GLU A 208 11.38 -1.24 -13.45
CA GLU A 208 12.54 -0.35 -13.53
C GLU A 208 13.26 -0.23 -12.18
N MET A 209 14.59 -0.12 -12.23
CA MET A 209 15.42 0.24 -11.09
C MET A 209 16.23 1.49 -11.38
N VAL A 210 16.56 2.21 -10.32
CA VAL A 210 17.36 3.43 -10.37
C VAL A 210 18.68 3.21 -9.63
N ALA A 211 19.67 4.10 -9.83
CA ALA A 211 20.88 4.07 -9.04
C ALA A 211 20.59 4.24 -7.55
N ASN A 212 21.22 3.44 -6.70
CA ASN A 212 21.29 3.73 -5.28
C ASN A 212 22.28 4.89 -5.07
N VAL A 213 21.89 5.88 -4.28
CA VAL A 213 22.69 7.08 -4.04
C VAL A 213 22.68 7.45 -2.55
N LEU A 214 23.76 8.06 -2.09
CA LEU A 214 23.84 8.65 -0.76
C LEU A 214 23.13 9.99 -0.76
N LEU A 215 22.16 10.18 0.13
CA LEU A 215 21.27 11.33 0.21
C LEU A 215 21.38 12.00 1.56
N VAL A 216 21.23 13.31 1.59
CA VAL A 216 21.07 14.11 2.80
C VAL A 216 19.70 14.76 2.79
N PRO A 217 18.92 14.70 3.89
CA PRO A 217 17.64 15.39 3.98
C PRO A 217 17.79 16.86 4.28
N THR A 218 16.89 17.68 3.72
CA THR A 218 16.62 19.05 4.12
C THR A 218 15.22 19.16 4.70
N PHE A 219 15.02 20.11 5.58
CA PHE A 219 13.77 20.31 6.31
C PHE A 219 13.40 21.80 6.27
N GLU A 220 12.25 22.09 5.73
CA GLU A 220 11.73 23.45 5.63
C GLU A 220 10.35 23.53 6.30
N ARG A 221 10.23 24.34 7.36
CA ARG A 221 8.95 24.61 8.02
C ARG A 221 8.30 25.81 7.35
N VAL A 222 7.06 25.63 6.92
CA VAL A 222 6.28 26.63 6.18
C VAL A 222 4.85 26.71 6.70
N PRO A 223 4.13 27.81 6.49
CA PRO A 223 2.67 27.82 6.64
C PRO A 223 2.03 26.77 5.73
N ALA A 224 0.95 26.13 6.18
CA ALA A 224 0.27 25.12 5.37
C ALA A 224 -0.29 25.68 4.04
N THR A 225 -0.53 26.98 3.96
CA THR A 225 -0.90 27.69 2.72
C THR A 225 0.18 27.68 1.66
N GLU A 226 1.44 27.49 2.03
CA GLU A 226 2.59 27.47 1.12
C GLU A 226 3.07 26.05 0.80
N VAL A 227 2.56 25.01 1.48
CA VAL A 227 3.10 23.66 1.36
C VAL A 227 3.05 23.10 -0.05
N VAL A 228 2.00 23.41 -0.81
CA VAL A 228 1.84 22.92 -2.19
C VAL A 228 2.86 23.56 -3.12
N SER A 229 3.04 24.88 -3.05
CA SER A 229 4.03 25.59 -3.86
C SER A 229 5.46 25.11 -3.56
N ARG A 230 5.76 24.85 -2.27
CA ARG A 230 7.07 24.32 -1.86
C ARG A 230 7.30 22.88 -2.31
N LEU A 231 6.32 22.00 -2.16
CA LEU A 231 6.41 20.62 -2.69
C LEU A 231 6.60 20.62 -4.21
N ARG A 232 5.89 21.47 -4.93
CA ARG A 232 6.05 21.62 -6.38
C ARG A 232 7.47 22.06 -6.76
N ALA A 233 7.95 23.15 -6.18
CA ALA A 233 9.32 23.62 -6.42
C ALA A 233 10.37 22.55 -6.09
N THR A 234 10.13 21.77 -5.02
CA THR A 234 10.99 20.65 -4.62
C THR A 234 11.00 19.52 -5.65
N VAL A 235 9.85 19.19 -6.25
CA VAL A 235 9.75 18.13 -7.27
C VAL A 235 10.32 18.58 -8.62
N GLU A 236 10.21 19.85 -8.95
CA GLU A 236 10.78 20.46 -10.15
C GLU A 236 12.32 20.54 -10.11
N ASP A 237 12.93 20.46 -8.91
CA ASP A 237 14.39 20.36 -8.77
C ASP A 237 14.87 18.93 -9.13
N ALA A 238 15.53 18.81 -10.28
CA ALA A 238 16.05 17.55 -10.80
C ALA A 238 17.10 16.87 -9.88
N ALA A 239 17.67 17.60 -8.91
CA ALA A 239 18.58 17.03 -7.92
C ALA A 239 17.83 16.29 -6.79
N VAL A 240 16.55 16.54 -6.59
CA VAL A 240 15.76 15.89 -5.54
C VAL A 240 15.40 14.46 -5.93
N ASN A 241 15.69 13.52 -5.03
CA ASN A 241 15.39 12.10 -5.24
C ASN A 241 14.10 11.64 -4.57
N MET A 242 13.77 12.24 -3.43
CA MET A 242 12.58 11.94 -2.63
C MET A 242 12.10 13.22 -1.96
N ALA A 243 10.78 13.35 -1.83
CA ALA A 243 10.16 14.44 -1.10
C ALA A 243 8.83 14.04 -0.46
N TYR A 244 8.50 14.66 0.65
CA TYR A 244 7.19 14.57 1.28
C TYR A 244 6.95 15.78 2.17
N GLY A 245 5.68 16.04 2.47
CA GLY A 245 5.26 17.03 3.46
C GLY A 245 4.67 16.37 4.71
N ARG A 246 4.66 17.13 5.80
CA ARG A 246 3.97 16.76 7.04
C ARG A 246 3.14 17.95 7.49
N LEU A 247 1.97 17.72 8.09
CA LEU A 247 1.15 18.77 8.68
C LEU A 247 1.14 18.67 10.21
N SER A 248 1.08 19.81 10.89
CA SER A 248 0.82 19.87 12.32
C SER A 248 -0.58 19.35 12.64
N ILE A 249 -0.72 18.54 13.70
CA ILE A 249 -2.00 17.93 14.07
C ILE A 249 -2.45 18.23 15.51
N ALA A 250 -1.68 19.01 16.28
CA ALA A 250 -2.09 19.50 17.57
C ALA A 250 -3.26 20.48 17.43
N ALA A 251 -4.19 20.51 18.39
CA ALA A 251 -5.36 21.39 18.34
C ALA A 251 -4.99 22.86 18.15
N LYS A 252 -3.90 23.30 18.81
CA LYS A 252 -3.33 24.62 18.58
C LYS A 252 -2.60 24.64 17.24
N GLY A 253 -3.13 25.35 16.25
CA GLY A 253 -2.58 25.41 14.90
C GLY A 253 -2.85 24.14 14.09
N PHE A 254 -4.03 23.54 14.27
CA PHE A 254 -4.43 22.31 13.57
C PHE A 254 -4.42 22.49 12.06
N LEU A 255 -3.52 21.76 11.40
CA LEU A 255 -3.25 21.82 9.95
C LEU A 255 -2.83 23.22 9.44
N GLU A 256 -2.27 24.09 10.29
CA GLU A 256 -1.84 25.44 9.91
C GLU A 256 -0.35 25.54 9.55
N GLU A 257 0.44 24.56 9.99
CA GLU A 257 1.88 24.48 9.69
C GLU A 257 2.21 23.20 8.95
N ALA A 258 3.23 23.27 8.10
CA ALA A 258 3.77 22.14 7.38
C ALA A 258 5.30 22.08 7.53
N LEU A 259 5.81 20.86 7.39
CA LEU A 259 7.23 20.56 7.24
C LEU A 259 7.43 19.89 5.88
N VAL A 260 8.18 20.53 4.99
CA VAL A 260 8.60 19.93 3.71
C VAL A 260 9.96 19.26 3.93
N VAL A 261 10.07 18.01 3.54
CA VAL A 261 11.29 17.22 3.63
C VAL A 261 11.70 16.81 2.23
N SER A 262 12.92 17.08 1.85
CA SER A 262 13.50 16.66 0.56
C SER A 262 14.87 16.04 0.76
N TYR A 263 15.22 15.11 -0.14
CA TYR A 263 16.47 14.37 -0.07
C TYR A 263 17.32 14.64 -1.31
N HIS A 264 18.51 15.18 -1.08
CA HIS A 264 19.46 15.61 -2.12
C HIS A 264 20.69 14.71 -2.15
N PRO A 265 21.26 14.43 -3.32
CA PRO A 265 22.51 13.67 -3.43
C PRO A 265 23.67 14.38 -2.72
N VAL A 266 24.45 13.63 -1.97
CA VAL A 266 25.75 14.08 -1.52
C VAL A 266 26.69 14.14 -2.74
N LEU A 267 27.42 15.22 -2.91
CA LEU A 267 28.35 15.40 -4.03
C LEU A 267 29.77 15.64 -3.54
N PRO A 268 30.80 14.92 -4.07
CA PRO A 268 30.68 13.78 -4.96
C PRO A 268 30.13 12.53 -4.25
N GLN A 269 29.50 11.61 -5.00
CA GLN A 269 29.09 10.33 -4.44
C GLN A 269 30.33 9.50 -4.05
N PRO A 270 30.28 8.77 -2.92
CA PRO A 270 31.38 7.89 -2.53
C PRO A 270 31.51 6.72 -3.52
N ARG A 271 32.76 6.21 -3.68
CA ARG A 271 33.03 5.05 -4.56
C ARG A 271 32.28 3.78 -4.17
N ALA A 272 32.05 3.59 -2.87
CA ALA A 272 31.27 2.49 -2.32
C ALA A 272 30.22 3.06 -1.37
N LEU A 273 28.98 2.64 -1.57
CA LEU A 273 27.88 3.02 -0.70
C LEU A 273 27.80 2.07 0.51
N PRO A 274 27.48 2.56 1.71
CA PRO A 274 27.15 1.69 2.82
C PRO A 274 25.88 0.88 2.49
N LEU A 275 25.88 -0.40 2.84
CA LEU A 275 24.72 -1.26 2.68
C LEU A 275 23.57 -0.77 3.57
N ALA A 276 22.35 -0.93 3.09
CA ALA A 276 21.14 -0.61 3.83
C ALA A 276 21.05 -1.47 5.10
N SER A 277 21.37 -0.90 6.25
CA SER A 277 21.29 -1.59 7.54
C SER A 277 19.86 -1.55 8.09
N ARG A 278 19.47 -2.61 8.81
CA ARG A 278 18.24 -2.61 9.63
C ARG A 278 18.53 -1.88 10.95
N SER A 279 18.05 -0.64 11.10
CA SER A 279 18.20 0.11 12.34
C SER A 279 17.03 -0.20 13.29
N ASN A 280 17.24 -1.09 14.26
CA ASN A 280 16.21 -1.44 15.26
C ASN A 280 16.03 -0.37 16.37
N VAL A 281 17.06 0.41 16.69
CA VAL A 281 17.02 1.39 17.78
C VAL A 281 16.19 2.61 17.41
N TYR A 282 16.38 3.15 16.20
CA TYR A 282 15.58 4.29 15.73
C TYR A 282 14.10 3.93 15.58
N SER A 283 13.78 2.71 15.20
CA SER A 283 12.38 2.27 15.05
C SER A 283 11.65 2.17 16.40
N PHE A 284 12.33 1.76 17.47
CA PHE A 284 11.74 1.71 18.80
C PHE A 284 11.44 3.11 19.36
N LEU A 285 12.40 4.03 19.31
CA LEU A 285 12.23 5.41 19.76
C LEU A 285 11.16 6.15 18.95
N SER A 286 11.14 5.94 17.64
CA SER A 286 10.12 6.51 16.75
C SER A 286 8.73 6.00 17.08
N ARG A 287 8.58 4.70 17.45
CA ARG A 287 7.30 4.15 17.89
C ARG A 287 6.83 4.79 19.19
N GLN A 288 7.71 4.90 20.19
CA GLN A 288 7.35 5.51 21.47
C GLN A 288 6.89 6.97 21.27
N ALA A 289 7.63 7.75 20.49
CA ALA A 289 7.26 9.12 20.15
C ALA A 289 5.93 9.18 19.37
N TYR A 290 5.72 8.23 18.44
CA TYR A 290 4.47 8.15 17.66
C TYR A 290 3.28 7.78 18.55
N ARG A 291 3.44 6.86 19.50
CA ARG A 291 2.33 6.39 20.35
C ARG A 291 2.03 7.33 21.53
N SER A 292 3.01 8.09 22.02
CA SER A 292 2.81 9.04 23.14
C SER A 292 1.83 10.17 22.84
N GLN A 293 1.48 10.39 21.55
CA GLN A 293 0.52 11.40 21.13
C GLN A 293 -0.94 10.94 21.21
N VAL A 294 -1.21 9.63 21.31
CA VAL A 294 -2.58 9.10 21.38
C VAL A 294 -3.29 9.64 22.60
N GLY A 295 -4.41 10.38 22.39
CA GLY A 295 -5.18 11.02 23.46
C GLY A 295 -4.46 12.16 24.19
N SER A 296 -3.35 12.68 23.63
CA SER A 296 -2.54 13.71 24.30
C SER A 296 -2.16 14.87 23.39
N GLU A 297 -2.79 16.03 23.59
CA GLU A 297 -2.43 17.24 22.85
C GLU A 297 -0.98 17.67 23.11
N ARG A 298 -0.51 17.57 24.35
CA ARG A 298 0.91 17.82 24.68
C ARG A 298 1.84 16.83 23.97
N GLY A 299 1.42 15.58 23.79
CA GLY A 299 2.15 14.58 23.02
C GLY A 299 2.25 14.96 21.55
N LYS A 300 1.18 15.47 20.93
CA LYS A 300 1.17 15.97 19.55
C LYS A 300 2.09 17.18 19.37
N GLU A 301 2.02 18.16 20.28
CA GLU A 301 2.89 19.34 20.28
C GLU A 301 4.38 18.95 20.44
N ALA A 302 4.68 18.07 21.40
CA ALA A 302 6.04 17.60 21.65
C ALA A 302 6.62 16.85 20.44
N ARG A 303 5.80 16.02 19.79
CA ARG A 303 6.19 15.33 18.57
C ARG A 303 6.44 16.29 17.43
N TRP A 304 5.58 17.29 17.23
CA TRP A 304 5.76 18.29 16.18
C TRP A 304 7.06 19.08 16.39
N TYR A 305 7.32 19.49 17.63
CA TYR A 305 8.58 20.13 18.00
C TYR A 305 9.78 19.22 17.74
N ALA A 306 9.70 17.95 18.13
CA ALA A 306 10.77 17.00 17.91
C ALA A 306 11.05 16.79 16.41
N GLU A 307 10.04 16.64 15.57
CA GLU A 307 10.17 16.47 14.11
C GLU A 307 10.76 17.74 13.46
N THR A 308 10.26 18.93 13.83
CA THR A 308 10.63 20.19 13.16
C THR A 308 11.93 20.81 13.65
N VAL A 309 12.36 20.50 14.88
CA VAL A 309 13.54 21.14 15.51
C VAL A 309 14.63 20.14 15.87
N VAL A 310 14.30 19.05 16.56
CA VAL A 310 15.31 18.13 17.12
C VAL A 310 15.81 17.16 16.05
N PHE A 311 14.89 16.41 15.45
CA PHE A 311 15.24 15.38 14.46
C PHE A 311 15.71 15.99 13.15
N SER A 312 15.15 17.11 12.73
CA SER A 312 15.60 17.82 11.54
C SER A 312 17.08 18.20 11.62
N ARG A 313 17.53 18.76 12.74
CA ARG A 313 18.94 19.13 12.96
C ARG A 313 19.88 17.91 13.02
N ALA A 314 19.42 16.81 13.63
CA ALA A 314 20.22 15.60 13.72
C ALA A 314 20.32 14.87 12.37
N ALA A 315 19.20 14.73 11.66
CA ALA A 315 19.13 14.02 10.39
C ALA A 315 19.88 14.75 9.26
N SER A 316 19.84 16.11 9.22
CA SER A 316 20.58 16.88 8.21
C SER A 316 22.10 16.64 8.22
N ARG A 317 22.63 16.01 9.27
CA ARG A 317 24.05 15.68 9.42
C ARG A 317 24.39 14.22 9.16
N GLN A 318 23.40 13.39 8.84
CA GLN A 318 23.55 11.94 8.68
C GLN A 318 23.03 11.50 7.31
N PRO A 319 23.91 11.48 6.28
CA PRO A 319 23.53 10.96 4.98
C PRO A 319 23.12 9.49 5.07
N LEU A 320 22.08 9.11 4.31
CA LEU A 320 21.56 7.76 4.19
C LEU A 320 21.48 7.36 2.72
N THR A 321 21.71 6.09 2.40
CA THR A 321 21.45 5.63 1.04
C THR A 321 19.96 5.60 0.76
N ARG A 322 19.57 5.74 -0.50
CA ARG A 322 18.18 5.63 -0.95
C ARG A 322 17.55 4.33 -0.43
N ASN A 323 18.27 3.23 -0.50
CA ASN A 323 17.81 1.94 0.02
C ASN A 323 17.63 1.94 1.54
N ALA A 324 18.50 2.59 2.30
CA ALA A 324 18.35 2.70 3.75
C ALA A 324 17.09 3.50 4.15
N ILE A 325 16.76 4.56 3.40
CA ILE A 325 15.54 5.36 3.61
C ILE A 325 14.28 4.52 3.34
N LEU A 326 14.30 3.70 2.29
CA LEU A 326 13.17 2.84 1.90
C LEU A 326 13.06 1.56 2.76
N ASN A 327 14.11 1.18 3.50
CA ASN A 327 14.17 -0.06 4.27
C ASN A 327 13.55 0.10 5.68
N TYR A 328 12.29 0.54 5.76
CA TYR A 328 11.58 0.83 7.00
C TYR A 328 10.36 -0.09 7.19
N PRO A 329 10.25 -0.83 8.33
CA PRO A 329 9.16 -1.78 8.55
C PRO A 329 7.87 -1.10 9.03
N VAL A 330 6.71 -1.64 8.65
CA VAL A 330 5.39 -1.22 9.18
C VAL A 330 5.35 -1.37 10.71
N SER A 331 5.95 -2.44 11.23
CA SER A 331 5.99 -2.72 12.67
C SER A 331 6.61 -1.62 13.53
N ALA A 332 7.40 -0.72 12.91
CA ALA A 332 7.96 0.44 13.60
C ALA A 332 6.91 1.46 14.06
N LEU A 333 5.70 1.43 13.48
CA LEU A 333 4.59 2.34 13.85
C LEU A 333 3.35 1.57 14.35
N ALA A 334 3.40 0.23 14.37
CA ALA A 334 2.24 -0.60 14.65
C ALA A 334 1.60 -0.32 16.02
N GLU A 335 0.26 -0.32 16.05
CA GLU A 335 -0.52 -0.30 17.28
C GLU A 335 -0.26 -1.57 18.10
N THR A 336 -0.12 -1.41 19.39
CA THR A 336 0.10 -2.51 20.34
C THR A 336 -1.07 -2.73 21.29
N ASN A 337 -2.00 -1.78 21.38
CA ASN A 337 -3.22 -1.93 22.16
C ASN A 337 -4.20 -2.84 21.38
N PRO A 338 -4.57 -4.03 21.90
CA PRO A 338 -5.44 -4.96 21.20
C PRO A 338 -6.88 -4.46 21.00
N GLY A 339 -7.27 -3.40 21.71
CA GLY A 339 -8.58 -2.74 21.58
C GLY A 339 -8.62 -1.62 20.54
N ARG A 340 -7.52 -1.35 19.84
CA ARG A 340 -7.42 -0.28 18.85
C ARG A 340 -6.78 -0.77 17.56
N ALA A 341 -7.06 -0.05 16.48
CA ALA A 341 -6.36 -0.21 15.21
C ALA A 341 -6.00 1.16 14.60
N ASP A 342 -4.91 1.19 13.85
CA ASP A 342 -4.60 2.34 13.02
C ASP A 342 -5.34 2.22 11.69
N ILE A 343 -6.13 3.24 11.38
CA ILE A 343 -6.89 3.32 10.13
C ILE A 343 -6.28 4.40 9.26
N LEU A 344 -6.02 4.05 8.01
CA LEU A 344 -5.52 4.99 7.01
C LEU A 344 -6.66 5.45 6.11
N HIS A 345 -6.63 6.75 5.80
CA HIS A 345 -7.42 7.36 4.73
C HIS A 345 -6.48 8.16 3.84
N GLU A 346 -6.81 8.30 2.58
CA GLU A 346 -5.98 9.05 1.66
C GLU A 346 -6.82 9.70 0.57
N TYR A 347 -6.53 10.96 0.31
CA TYR A 347 -7.24 11.81 -0.64
C TYR A 347 -6.23 12.44 -1.60
N PHE A 348 -6.58 12.48 -2.88
CA PHE A 348 -5.73 13.02 -3.96
C PHE A 348 -6.40 14.26 -4.53
N ILE A 349 -5.86 15.41 -4.21
CA ILE A 349 -6.48 16.70 -4.50
C ILE A 349 -5.68 17.44 -5.56
N PRO A 350 -6.31 18.09 -6.55
CA PRO A 350 -5.62 19.01 -7.43
C PRO A 350 -4.80 20.02 -6.63
N PRO A 351 -3.56 20.33 -6.99
CA PRO A 351 -2.69 21.24 -6.23
C PRO A 351 -3.34 22.59 -5.91
N GLU A 352 -4.04 23.15 -6.88
CA GLU A 352 -4.75 24.45 -6.77
C GLU A 352 -5.96 24.43 -5.83
N ARG A 353 -6.52 23.26 -5.55
CA ARG A 353 -7.68 23.07 -4.65
C ARG A 353 -7.29 22.56 -3.26
N PHE A 354 -6.00 22.35 -3.03
CA PHE A 354 -5.55 21.73 -1.79
C PHE A 354 -5.81 22.58 -0.54
N GLY A 355 -5.71 23.91 -0.66
CA GLY A 355 -6.04 24.83 0.43
C GLY A 355 -7.51 24.74 0.87
N ASP A 356 -8.44 24.60 -0.09
CA ASP A 356 -9.87 24.43 0.17
C ASP A 356 -10.12 23.10 0.88
N PHE A 357 -9.41 22.03 0.48
CA PHE A 357 -9.51 20.72 1.14
C PHE A 357 -8.99 20.77 2.58
N LEU A 358 -7.89 21.48 2.86
CA LEU A 358 -7.43 21.68 4.23
C LEU A 358 -8.44 22.42 5.09
N SER A 359 -9.13 23.40 4.51
CA SER A 359 -10.21 24.14 5.20
C SER A 359 -11.35 23.20 5.58
N ALA A 360 -11.80 22.35 4.65
CA ALA A 360 -12.80 21.32 4.94
C ALA A 360 -12.31 20.32 6.02
N CYS A 361 -11.04 19.90 5.98
CA CYS A 361 -10.47 19.02 7.01
C CYS A 361 -10.47 19.64 8.40
N ARG A 362 -10.20 20.96 8.51
CA ARG A 362 -10.24 21.69 9.80
C ARG A 362 -11.65 21.72 10.42
N GLU A 363 -12.68 21.65 9.64
CA GLU A 363 -14.08 21.57 10.09
C GLU A 363 -14.52 20.15 10.39
N ILE A 364 -14.22 19.22 9.48
CA ILE A 364 -14.75 17.85 9.52
C ILE A 364 -14.07 17.04 10.62
N ILE A 365 -12.72 17.04 10.68
CA ILE A 365 -11.99 16.13 11.57
C ILE A 365 -12.23 16.44 13.06
N PRO A 366 -12.12 17.68 13.54
CA PRO A 366 -12.39 17.99 14.95
C PRO A 366 -13.85 17.73 15.32
N SER A 367 -14.81 18.02 14.42
CA SER A 367 -16.24 17.79 14.69
C SER A 367 -16.58 16.31 14.86
N ALA A 368 -15.85 15.42 14.21
CA ALA A 368 -16.03 13.97 14.27
C ALA A 368 -15.36 13.32 15.50
N ARG A 369 -14.54 14.07 16.23
CA ARG A 369 -13.83 13.60 17.44
C ARG A 369 -13.00 12.34 17.22
N GLN A 370 -12.45 12.16 16.00
CA GLN A 370 -11.57 11.03 15.69
C GLN A 370 -10.12 11.36 16.03
N GLU A 371 -9.37 10.39 16.53
CA GLU A 371 -7.97 10.56 16.95
C GLU A 371 -7.04 10.55 15.73
N LEU A 372 -6.74 11.73 15.20
CA LEU A 372 -5.76 11.91 14.12
C LEU A 372 -4.34 11.79 14.67
N LEU A 373 -3.54 10.90 14.07
CA LEU A 373 -2.15 10.63 14.47
C LEU A 373 -1.14 11.26 13.53
N ASN A 374 -1.51 11.46 12.26
CA ASN A 374 -0.57 11.90 11.26
C ASN A 374 -1.24 12.36 9.97
N VAL A 375 -0.66 13.39 9.34
CA VAL A 375 -0.93 13.72 7.94
C VAL A 375 0.40 13.85 7.20
N THR A 376 0.61 12.98 6.20
CA THR A 376 1.75 13.07 5.30
C THR A 376 1.26 13.52 3.93
N LEU A 377 1.93 14.48 3.34
CA LEU A 377 1.65 14.97 2.00
C LEU A 377 2.65 14.40 1.01
N ARG A 378 2.18 14.05 -0.18
CA ARG A 378 3.03 13.57 -1.28
C ARG A 378 2.61 14.21 -2.59
N HIS A 379 3.61 14.54 -3.40
CA HIS A 379 3.37 14.81 -4.81
C HIS A 379 3.22 13.49 -5.56
N VAL A 380 2.17 13.34 -6.32
CA VAL A 380 1.91 12.15 -7.12
C VAL A 380 1.67 12.58 -8.56
N GLU A 381 2.61 12.22 -9.44
CA GLU A 381 2.46 12.46 -10.88
C GLU A 381 1.24 11.74 -11.46
N ALA A 382 0.75 12.26 -12.58
CA ALA A 382 -0.45 11.73 -13.21
C ALA A 382 -0.29 10.25 -13.62
N ASP A 383 -1.27 9.44 -13.27
CA ASP A 383 -1.41 8.08 -13.75
C ASP A 383 -1.96 8.04 -15.18
N ARG A 384 -1.16 7.52 -16.08
CA ARG A 384 -1.50 7.38 -17.50
C ARG A 384 -1.70 5.91 -17.89
N VAL A 385 -1.76 5.01 -16.91
CA VAL A 385 -1.73 3.57 -17.16
C VAL A 385 -2.99 2.88 -16.68
N SER A 386 -3.36 3.02 -15.41
CA SER A 386 -4.43 2.24 -14.83
C SER A 386 -5.84 2.74 -15.19
N VAL A 387 -6.79 1.82 -15.25
CA VAL A 387 -8.21 2.16 -15.47
C VAL A 387 -8.79 2.84 -14.22
N LEU A 388 -8.48 2.32 -13.04
CA LEU A 388 -8.89 2.91 -11.75
C LEU A 388 -7.82 3.89 -11.24
N ALA A 389 -7.55 4.95 -12.01
CA ALA A 389 -6.56 5.95 -11.68
C ALA A 389 -7.08 6.90 -10.57
N TYR A 390 -6.42 6.93 -9.42
CA TYR A 390 -6.71 7.89 -8.35
C TYR A 390 -6.00 9.24 -8.55
N ALA A 391 -4.97 9.30 -9.39
CA ALA A 391 -4.33 10.52 -9.84
C ALA A 391 -4.48 10.63 -11.38
N PRO A 392 -5.72 10.82 -11.91
CA PRO A 392 -5.96 10.74 -13.34
C PRO A 392 -5.22 11.85 -14.08
N ALA A 393 -4.73 11.51 -15.31
CA ALA A 393 -4.17 12.50 -16.22
C ALA A 393 -5.20 13.62 -16.54
N PRO A 394 -4.77 14.85 -16.89
CA PRO A 394 -3.39 15.19 -17.21
C PRO A 394 -2.52 15.67 -16.05
N SER A 395 -3.07 15.94 -14.88
CA SER A 395 -2.40 16.70 -13.82
C SER A 395 -1.98 15.83 -12.63
N ALA A 396 -0.85 16.19 -12.02
CA ALA A 396 -0.43 15.64 -10.74
C ALA A 396 -1.45 15.92 -9.62
N ARG A 397 -1.34 15.20 -8.50
CA ARG A 397 -2.16 15.39 -7.31
C ARG A 397 -1.28 15.57 -6.08
N ILE A 398 -1.82 16.26 -5.08
CA ILE A 398 -1.29 16.22 -3.72
C ILE A 398 -2.06 15.16 -2.96
N ALA A 399 -1.37 14.10 -2.56
CA ALA A 399 -1.92 13.06 -1.71
C ALA A 399 -1.85 13.49 -0.24
N ALA A 400 -2.98 13.46 0.47
CA ALA A 400 -3.07 13.65 1.91
C ALA A 400 -3.28 12.29 2.58
N VAL A 401 -2.20 11.67 3.05
CA VAL A 401 -2.20 10.38 3.76
C VAL A 401 -2.46 10.65 5.23
N MET A 402 -3.63 10.28 5.71
CA MET A 402 -4.07 10.50 7.09
C MET A 402 -4.08 9.19 7.86
N SER A 403 -3.50 9.18 9.07
CA SER A 403 -3.54 8.04 9.98
C SER A 403 -4.35 8.39 11.20
N PHE A 404 -5.32 7.53 11.54
CA PHE A 404 -6.19 7.68 12.71
C PHE A 404 -6.02 6.46 13.63
N SER A 405 -6.14 6.67 14.92
CA SER A 405 -6.30 5.58 15.89
C SER A 405 -7.78 5.40 16.19
N GLN A 406 -8.29 4.20 15.98
CA GLN A 406 -9.71 3.85 16.17
C GLN A 406 -9.86 2.73 17.19
N GLU A 407 -10.87 2.82 18.07
CA GLU A 407 -11.29 1.70 18.90
C GLU A 407 -11.96 0.62 18.05
N LEU A 408 -11.75 -0.65 18.40
CA LEU A 408 -12.32 -1.81 17.72
C LEU A 408 -13.76 -2.07 18.19
N THR A 409 -14.62 -1.04 18.13
CA THR A 409 -16.04 -1.13 18.44
C THR A 409 -16.91 -0.76 17.23
N PRO A 410 -18.14 -1.31 17.15
CA PRO A 410 -19.06 -0.96 16.05
C PRO A 410 -19.42 0.53 16.03
N GLU A 411 -19.48 1.17 17.19
CA GLU A 411 -19.78 2.60 17.35
C GLU A 411 -18.64 3.47 16.77
N ALA A 412 -17.40 3.13 17.11
CA ALA A 412 -16.22 3.83 16.59
C ALA A 412 -16.08 3.63 15.05
N ASP A 413 -16.37 2.43 14.54
CA ASP A 413 -16.31 2.17 13.10
C ASP A 413 -17.41 2.96 12.34
N ARG A 414 -18.63 3.07 12.89
CA ARG A 414 -19.69 3.92 12.30
C ARG A 414 -19.31 5.40 12.31
N ALA A 415 -18.76 5.88 13.41
CA ALA A 415 -18.34 7.28 13.53
C ALA A 415 -17.18 7.61 12.56
N MET A 416 -16.22 6.70 12.42
CA MET A 416 -15.13 6.80 11.44
C MET A 416 -15.67 6.79 10.01
N ALA A 417 -16.61 5.91 9.69
CA ALA A 417 -17.26 5.84 8.38
C ALA A 417 -17.95 7.16 8.03
N ALA A 418 -18.74 7.72 8.95
CA ALA A 418 -19.44 8.98 8.75
C ALA A 418 -18.46 10.16 8.49
N MET A 419 -17.35 10.23 9.22
CA MET A 419 -16.30 11.21 8.96
C MET A 419 -15.66 10.99 7.58
N THR A 420 -15.33 9.74 7.26
CA THR A 420 -14.69 9.40 5.97
C THR A 420 -15.59 9.77 4.79
N GLU A 421 -16.89 9.48 4.86
CA GLU A 421 -17.85 9.85 3.82
C GLU A 421 -17.87 11.36 3.58
N ARG A 422 -17.84 12.17 4.65
CA ARG A 422 -17.76 13.63 4.55
C ARG A 422 -16.45 14.12 3.93
N LEU A 423 -15.32 13.52 4.28
CA LEU A 423 -14.02 13.86 3.70
C LEU A 423 -13.94 13.46 2.22
N ILE A 424 -14.53 12.32 1.84
CA ILE A 424 -14.67 11.90 0.44
C ILE A 424 -15.53 12.92 -0.32
N GLU A 425 -16.66 13.32 0.22
CA GLU A 425 -17.54 14.32 -0.40
C GLU A 425 -16.80 15.64 -0.63
N ALA A 426 -16.06 16.11 0.38
CA ALA A 426 -15.24 17.32 0.25
C ALA A 426 -14.13 17.17 -0.82
N ALA A 427 -13.50 16.00 -0.91
CA ALA A 427 -12.50 15.73 -1.95
C ALA A 427 -13.15 15.76 -3.35
N LEU A 428 -14.30 15.09 -3.53
CA LEU A 428 -15.02 15.04 -4.80
C LEU A 428 -15.50 16.43 -5.25
N ALA A 429 -16.00 17.26 -4.33
CA ALA A 429 -16.41 18.64 -4.62
C ALA A 429 -15.25 19.53 -5.12
N LEU A 430 -14.01 19.10 -4.88
CA LEU A 430 -12.77 19.76 -5.30
C LEU A 430 -12.06 19.02 -6.44
N GLU A 431 -12.79 18.20 -7.21
CA GLU A 431 -12.25 17.40 -8.32
C GLU A 431 -11.14 16.42 -7.89
N GLY A 432 -11.14 16.07 -6.61
CA GLY A 432 -10.24 15.10 -6.02
C GLY A 432 -10.78 13.67 -6.09
N THR A 433 -9.97 12.74 -5.63
CA THR A 433 -10.31 11.33 -5.50
C THR A 433 -9.91 10.82 -4.11
N PHE A 434 -10.17 9.56 -3.83
CA PHE A 434 -9.72 8.90 -2.61
C PHE A 434 -9.12 7.51 -2.94
N TYR A 435 -8.41 6.90 -1.99
CA TYR A 435 -7.68 5.68 -2.24
C TYR A 435 -8.46 4.43 -1.80
N LEU A 436 -8.67 3.49 -2.72
CA LEU A 436 -9.53 2.31 -2.53
C LEU A 436 -8.96 1.20 -1.59
N PRO A 437 -7.64 1.04 -1.31
CA PRO A 437 -7.18 -0.07 -0.48
C PRO A 437 -7.46 0.10 1.03
N TYR A 438 -8.05 1.22 1.43
CA TYR A 438 -8.43 1.47 2.81
C TYR A 438 -9.86 1.01 3.13
N ARG A 439 -10.41 1.43 4.28
CA ARG A 439 -11.76 1.01 4.72
C ARG A 439 -12.82 1.33 3.66
N LEU A 440 -13.74 0.40 3.45
CA LEU A 440 -14.82 0.56 2.47
C LEU A 440 -15.94 1.48 2.99
N HIS A 441 -15.60 2.73 3.33
CA HIS A 441 -16.55 3.69 3.89
C HIS A 441 -17.29 4.49 2.82
N ALA A 442 -16.76 4.56 1.60
CA ALA A 442 -17.44 5.27 0.50
C ALA A 442 -18.80 4.64 0.16
N ARG A 443 -19.72 5.46 -0.33
CA ARG A 443 -20.91 5.00 -1.02
C ARG A 443 -20.57 4.64 -2.48
N PRO A 444 -21.32 3.72 -3.13
CA PRO A 444 -21.06 3.34 -4.53
C PRO A 444 -21.06 4.53 -5.50
N GLU A 445 -21.91 5.54 -5.26
CA GLU A 445 -21.97 6.76 -6.08
C GLU A 445 -20.69 7.60 -5.95
N GLN A 446 -20.10 7.67 -4.75
CA GLN A 446 -18.83 8.35 -4.52
C GLN A 446 -17.68 7.63 -5.24
N VAL A 447 -17.71 6.29 -5.31
CA VAL A 447 -16.73 5.53 -6.09
C VAL A 447 -16.84 5.84 -7.58
N ARG A 448 -18.08 5.89 -8.13
CA ARG A 448 -18.30 6.25 -9.54
C ARG A 448 -17.85 7.68 -9.86
N ALA A 449 -18.09 8.61 -8.93
CA ALA A 449 -17.65 9.99 -9.10
C ALA A 449 -16.11 10.12 -9.05
N ALA A 450 -15.44 9.38 -8.14
CA ALA A 450 -13.98 9.38 -8.00
C ALA A 450 -13.26 8.67 -9.15
N TYR A 451 -13.88 7.64 -9.73
CA TYR A 451 -13.30 6.76 -10.75
C TYR A 451 -14.20 6.67 -11.97
N PRO A 452 -14.14 7.65 -12.89
CA PRO A 452 -15.07 7.74 -14.03
C PRO A 452 -15.06 6.52 -14.97
N ARG A 453 -13.96 5.73 -14.97
CA ARG A 453 -13.83 4.50 -15.77
C ARG A 453 -14.20 3.23 -15.01
N VAL A 454 -14.87 3.33 -13.87
CA VAL A 454 -15.21 2.17 -13.04
C VAL A 454 -16.20 1.22 -13.75
N ASP A 455 -17.16 1.73 -14.51
CA ASP A 455 -18.11 0.90 -15.24
C ASP A 455 -17.43 0.15 -16.40
N GLU A 456 -16.44 0.77 -17.08
CA GLU A 456 -15.55 0.08 -18.01
C GLU A 456 -14.78 -1.05 -17.33
N PHE A 457 -14.19 -0.78 -16.15
CA PHE A 457 -13.49 -1.78 -15.36
C PHE A 457 -14.39 -2.97 -15.00
N ILE A 458 -15.62 -2.73 -14.61
CA ILE A 458 -16.61 -3.76 -14.28
C ILE A 458 -16.97 -4.59 -15.52
N ALA A 459 -17.21 -3.95 -16.66
CA ALA A 459 -17.49 -4.65 -17.91
C ALA A 459 -16.33 -5.56 -18.32
N LYS A 460 -15.11 -5.02 -18.31
CA LYS A 460 -13.90 -5.80 -18.64
C LYS A 460 -13.62 -6.93 -17.64
N LYS A 461 -13.91 -6.71 -16.36
CA LYS A 461 -13.82 -7.80 -15.38
C LYS A 461 -14.74 -8.97 -15.75
N ARG A 462 -15.96 -8.70 -16.20
CA ARG A 462 -16.91 -9.74 -16.63
C ARG A 462 -16.48 -10.41 -17.94
N ASP A 463 -15.81 -9.69 -18.84
CA ASP A 463 -15.24 -10.25 -20.07
C ASP A 463 -14.10 -11.24 -19.76
N TYR A 464 -13.14 -10.87 -18.90
CA TYR A 464 -11.98 -11.68 -18.54
C TYR A 464 -12.29 -12.80 -17.52
N ASP A 465 -13.31 -12.62 -16.70
CA ASP A 465 -13.71 -13.58 -15.66
C ASP A 465 -15.23 -13.61 -15.52
N PRO A 466 -15.94 -14.20 -16.50
CA PRO A 466 -17.40 -14.21 -16.55
C PRO A 466 -18.04 -14.95 -15.37
N GLN A 467 -17.30 -15.86 -14.73
CA GLN A 467 -17.77 -16.60 -13.55
C GLN A 467 -17.44 -15.86 -12.24
N LEU A 468 -16.84 -14.66 -12.31
CA LEU A 468 -16.40 -13.88 -11.16
C LEU A 468 -15.59 -14.70 -10.16
N ARG A 469 -14.64 -15.49 -10.66
CA ARG A 469 -13.78 -16.35 -9.86
C ARG A 469 -12.91 -15.55 -8.91
N PHE A 470 -12.28 -14.49 -9.42
CA PHE A 470 -11.52 -13.55 -8.58
C PHE A 470 -12.44 -12.50 -7.97
N ARG A 471 -12.68 -12.59 -6.65
CA ARG A 471 -13.53 -11.68 -5.89
C ARG A 471 -12.92 -11.34 -4.53
N ASN A 472 -13.23 -10.16 -4.04
CA ASN A 472 -12.86 -9.69 -2.72
C ASN A 472 -13.97 -8.78 -2.16
N LEU A 473 -13.88 -8.35 -0.89
CA LEU A 473 -14.93 -7.55 -0.27
C LEU A 473 -15.14 -6.18 -0.96
N MET A 474 -14.10 -5.62 -1.58
CA MET A 474 -14.23 -4.37 -2.34
C MET A 474 -15.09 -4.56 -3.59
N TRP A 475 -14.86 -5.65 -4.34
CA TRP A 475 -15.74 -6.02 -5.45
C TRP A 475 -17.19 -6.15 -4.98
N ASP A 476 -17.41 -6.92 -3.92
CA ASP A 476 -18.76 -7.21 -3.41
C ASP A 476 -19.51 -5.96 -2.97
N LYS A 477 -18.81 -4.93 -2.47
CA LYS A 477 -19.43 -3.69 -2.00
C LYS A 477 -19.62 -2.64 -3.09
N TYR A 478 -18.65 -2.48 -3.98
CA TYR A 478 -18.59 -1.32 -4.88
C TYR A 478 -18.85 -1.65 -6.35
N LEU A 479 -18.56 -2.88 -6.79
CA LEU A 479 -18.40 -3.22 -8.21
C LEU A 479 -19.35 -4.37 -8.67
N ALA A 480 -20.02 -5.06 -7.77
CA ALA A 480 -20.90 -6.18 -8.07
C ALA A 480 -22.22 -5.77 -8.73
#